data_34a71c1d97500f26a296554e9f0286ec
#
_entry.id   34a71c1d97500f26a296554e9f0286ec
#
_cell.length_a   1.000
_cell.length_b   1.000
_cell.length_c   1.000
_cell.angle_alpha   90.00
_cell.angle_beta   90.00
_cell.angle_gamma   90.00
#
_symmetry.space_group_name_H-M   'P 1'
#
loop_
_entity.id
_entity.type
_entity.pdbx_description
1 polymer ?
#
loop_
_entity_poly.entity_id
_entity_poly.type
_entity_poly.pdbx_seq_one_letter_code
_entity_poly.pdbx_strand_id
1 'polypeptide(L)'
;MTANKGLKVLGVIAGLAIVVMAALPTILHSAGLHPTYEGPTYELPGQRALIITTSHGVLSEPGETDGPPTGVAASELTHPYYIFTDGGMSVDVASIAGGEVPIDPQTFFYAVRSPEDSRYLEDSVAQAKVANSIPIADVDINQYDVVFISGGWGAAYDLAQSPVLAEQVTAAYYGTRNPVIGGVCHGVLGLINAKDTDGNTLIEGRRMTGVSDKQVKELGIEVTPLHPETELRRVGAIYEKQTAFRDMFATLVVVDDEQRFVTGQNQNSGSEASHRMMQIIAERDSS
;
A
#
# COMPACT_ATOMS: atom_id res chain seq x y z
N MET A 1 3.71 23.61 -52.87
CA MET A 1 2.46 22.98 -52.32
C MET A 1 2.69 21.84 -51.33
N THR A 2 3.88 21.27 -51.21
CA THR A 2 4.20 20.15 -50.32
C THR A 2 4.41 20.53 -48.84
N ALA A 3 4.98 21.68 -48.54
CA ALA A 3 5.23 22.15 -47.14
C ALA A 3 3.95 22.35 -46.33
N ASN A 4 2.86 22.76 -46.96
CA ASN A 4 1.58 23.02 -46.28
C ASN A 4 0.83 21.71 -45.88
N LYS A 5 1.10 20.60 -46.59
CA LYS A 5 0.53 19.28 -46.26
C LYS A 5 1.24 18.67 -45.06
N GLY A 6 2.56 18.79 -44.98
CA GLY A 6 3.35 18.31 -43.83
C GLY A 6 2.97 19.00 -42.52
N LEU A 7 2.77 20.33 -42.56
CA LEU A 7 2.37 21.10 -41.37
C LEU A 7 0.97 20.73 -40.86
N LYS A 8 0.03 20.45 -41.79
CA LYS A 8 -1.32 19.95 -41.42
C LYS A 8 -1.29 18.57 -40.80
N VAL A 9 -0.48 17.65 -41.34
CA VAL A 9 -0.31 16.31 -40.78
C VAL A 9 0.32 16.37 -39.37
N LEU A 10 1.36 17.20 -39.18
CA LEU A 10 1.97 17.42 -37.89
C LEU A 10 0.95 17.98 -36.86
N GLY A 11 0.13 18.95 -37.30
CA GLY A 11 -0.94 19.51 -36.45
C GLY A 11 -2.00 18.50 -36.02
N VAL A 12 -2.38 17.59 -36.91
CA VAL A 12 -3.32 16.50 -36.60
C VAL A 12 -2.71 15.50 -35.62
N ILE A 13 -1.44 15.10 -35.85
CA ILE A 13 -0.74 14.19 -34.90
C ILE A 13 -0.60 14.81 -33.53
N ALA A 14 -0.20 16.07 -33.44
CA ALA A 14 -0.10 16.79 -32.18
C ALA A 14 -1.45 16.91 -31.46
N GLY A 15 -2.52 17.23 -32.23
CA GLY A 15 -3.89 17.28 -31.67
C GLY A 15 -4.36 15.91 -31.14
N LEU A 16 -4.09 14.84 -31.86
CA LEU A 16 -4.42 13.47 -31.44
C LEU A 16 -3.63 13.07 -30.19
N ALA A 17 -2.35 13.40 -30.12
CA ALA A 17 -1.51 13.14 -28.95
C ALA A 17 -2.03 13.87 -27.70
N ILE A 18 -2.47 15.14 -27.83
CA ILE A 18 -3.07 15.92 -26.74
C ILE A 18 -4.36 15.24 -26.25
N VAL A 19 -5.23 14.81 -27.17
CA VAL A 19 -6.49 14.11 -26.83
C VAL A 19 -6.21 12.80 -26.09
N VAL A 20 -5.26 12.00 -26.58
CA VAL A 20 -4.86 10.74 -25.94
C VAL A 20 -4.30 11.01 -24.54
N MET A 21 -3.42 12.00 -24.38
CA MET A 21 -2.88 12.38 -23.09
C MET A 21 -3.97 12.85 -22.11
N ALA A 22 -4.91 13.67 -22.58
CA ALA A 22 -6.03 14.14 -21.74
C ALA A 22 -6.98 13.00 -21.34
N ALA A 23 -7.16 11.99 -22.20
CA ALA A 23 -8.01 10.84 -21.94
C ALA A 23 -7.33 9.72 -21.12
N LEU A 24 -6.00 9.76 -20.98
CA LEU A 24 -5.23 8.67 -20.36
C LEU A 24 -5.67 8.30 -18.94
N PRO A 25 -5.94 9.25 -18.01
CA PRO A 25 -6.48 8.90 -16.70
C PRO A 25 -7.79 8.11 -16.79
N THR A 26 -8.74 8.59 -17.61
CA THR A 26 -10.04 7.93 -17.80
C THR A 26 -9.88 6.53 -18.39
N ILE A 27 -8.97 6.34 -19.33
CA ILE A 27 -8.67 5.04 -19.93
C ILE A 27 -8.12 4.08 -18.87
N LEU A 28 -7.17 4.51 -18.05
CA LEU A 28 -6.56 3.69 -17.01
C LEU A 28 -7.56 3.33 -15.90
N HIS A 29 -8.38 4.28 -15.45
CA HIS A 29 -9.46 4.00 -14.49
C HIS A 29 -10.48 3.01 -15.07
N SER A 30 -10.89 3.17 -16.34
CA SER A 30 -11.79 2.21 -17.00
C SER A 30 -11.17 0.81 -17.17
N ALA A 31 -9.84 0.72 -17.23
CA ALA A 31 -9.10 -0.53 -17.26
C ALA A 31 -8.93 -1.18 -15.86
N GLY A 32 -9.37 -0.51 -14.79
CA GLY A 32 -9.35 -1.03 -13.43
C GLY A 32 -8.29 -0.43 -12.51
N LEU A 33 -7.68 0.72 -12.88
CA LEU A 33 -6.80 1.44 -11.97
C LEU A 33 -7.63 2.20 -10.93
N HIS A 34 -7.29 2.02 -9.64
CA HIS A 34 -8.01 2.60 -8.50
C HIS A 34 -9.54 2.36 -8.55
N PRO A 35 -9.98 1.10 -8.49
CA PRO A 35 -11.40 0.78 -8.54
C PRO A 35 -12.15 1.43 -7.38
N THR A 36 -13.33 1.96 -7.66
CA THR A 36 -14.21 2.51 -6.62
C THR A 36 -14.74 1.37 -5.74
N TYR A 37 -14.65 1.54 -4.43
CA TYR A 37 -15.27 0.62 -3.50
C TYR A 37 -16.78 0.85 -3.45
N GLU A 38 -17.56 -0.21 -3.69
CA GLU A 38 -19.04 -0.16 -3.73
C GLU A 38 -19.69 -0.89 -2.53
N GLY A 39 -18.87 -1.35 -1.58
CA GLY A 39 -19.34 -2.03 -0.39
C GLY A 39 -19.82 -1.08 0.71
N PRO A 40 -20.22 -1.63 1.87
CA PRO A 40 -20.64 -0.82 3.01
C PRO A 40 -19.49 0.01 3.58
N THR A 41 -19.84 1.22 4.04
CA THR A 41 -18.93 2.12 4.76
C THR A 41 -19.28 2.14 6.24
N TYR A 42 -18.29 2.39 7.09
CA TYR A 42 -18.42 2.36 8.55
C TYR A 42 -17.88 3.64 9.15
N GLU A 43 -18.54 4.13 10.20
CA GLU A 43 -18.04 5.21 11.04
C GLU A 43 -17.56 4.63 12.38
N LEU A 44 -16.31 4.90 12.73
CA LEU A 44 -15.64 4.37 13.92
C LEU A 44 -15.03 5.50 14.77
N PRO A 45 -15.87 6.44 15.26
CA PRO A 45 -15.37 7.54 16.07
C PRO A 45 -14.77 7.02 17.37
N GLY A 46 -13.58 7.54 17.72
CA GLY A 46 -12.84 7.12 18.91
C GLY A 46 -11.91 5.92 18.71
N GLN A 47 -12.00 5.22 17.60
CA GLN A 47 -11.03 4.21 17.21
C GLN A 47 -9.79 4.86 16.57
N ARG A 48 -8.66 4.13 16.60
CA ARG A 48 -7.37 4.63 16.11
C ARG A 48 -6.76 3.71 15.08
N ALA A 49 -6.26 4.28 14.00
CA ALA A 49 -5.51 3.57 12.96
C ALA A 49 -4.06 4.03 12.94
N LEU A 50 -3.14 3.08 12.79
CA LEU A 50 -1.74 3.31 12.51
C LEU A 50 -1.44 2.90 11.09
N ILE A 51 -0.88 3.80 10.30
CA ILE A 51 -0.32 3.49 8.98
C ILE A 51 1.20 3.42 9.13
N ILE A 52 1.78 2.26 8.82
CA ILE A 52 3.23 2.03 8.85
C ILE A 52 3.75 2.04 7.42
N THR A 53 4.85 2.72 7.19
CA THR A 53 5.46 2.85 5.87
C THR A 53 6.98 2.72 5.93
N THR A 54 7.61 2.63 4.76
CA THR A 54 9.05 2.60 4.58
C THR A 54 9.70 3.95 4.94
N SER A 55 10.97 3.91 5.33
CA SER A 55 11.89 5.06 5.36
C SER A 55 12.91 5.01 4.21
N HIS A 56 12.84 3.98 3.33
CA HIS A 56 13.78 3.81 2.24
C HIS A 56 13.30 4.52 0.97
N GLY A 57 14.14 5.41 0.42
CA GLY A 57 13.77 6.31 -0.69
C GLY A 57 14.57 6.13 -1.98
N VAL A 58 15.35 5.04 -2.13
CA VAL A 58 16.21 4.81 -3.30
C VAL A 58 15.96 3.42 -3.89
N LEU A 59 15.63 3.36 -5.18
CA LEU A 59 15.51 2.09 -5.90
C LEU A 59 16.89 1.70 -6.43
N SER A 60 17.61 0.87 -5.69
CA SER A 60 18.99 0.46 -5.99
C SER A 60 19.12 -1.03 -6.20
N GLU A 61 20.13 -1.44 -6.95
CA GLU A 61 20.55 -2.84 -7.03
C GLU A 61 21.03 -3.35 -5.66
N PRO A 62 20.90 -4.64 -5.37
CA PRO A 62 21.40 -5.21 -4.12
C PRO A 62 22.90 -4.92 -3.89
N GLY A 63 23.19 -4.24 -2.78
CA GLY A 63 24.55 -3.81 -2.43
C GLY A 63 24.95 -2.42 -2.96
N GLU A 64 24.13 -1.80 -3.79
CA GLU A 64 24.31 -0.42 -4.23
C GLU A 64 23.52 0.55 -3.35
N THR A 65 23.92 1.82 -3.34
CA THR A 65 23.25 2.89 -2.59
C THR A 65 22.65 3.97 -3.50
N ASP A 66 22.98 3.93 -4.78
CA ASP A 66 22.55 4.89 -5.78
C ASP A 66 21.46 4.30 -6.66
N GLY A 67 20.48 5.13 -7.03
CA GLY A 67 19.38 4.76 -7.89
C GLY A 67 18.34 5.87 -8.02
N PRO A 68 17.30 5.67 -8.81
CA PRO A 68 16.20 6.63 -8.88
C PRO A 68 15.45 6.72 -7.55
N PRO A 69 14.81 7.89 -7.29
CA PRO A 69 13.98 8.05 -6.10
C PRO A 69 12.79 7.08 -6.13
N THR A 70 12.46 6.55 -4.96
CA THR A 70 11.31 5.68 -4.71
C THR A 70 10.77 5.92 -3.30
N GLY A 71 10.00 4.99 -2.75
CA GLY A 71 9.42 5.07 -1.41
C GLY A 71 8.12 4.29 -1.31
N VAL A 72 7.18 4.81 -0.51
CA VAL A 72 5.80 4.32 -0.48
C VAL A 72 5.08 4.72 -1.77
N ALA A 73 4.22 3.87 -2.30
CA ALA A 73 3.32 4.26 -3.38
C ALA A 73 2.23 5.20 -2.83
N ALA A 74 2.01 6.34 -3.47
CA ALA A 74 1.10 7.37 -2.96
C ALA A 74 -0.27 6.82 -2.56
N SER A 75 -0.95 6.08 -3.45
CA SER A 75 -2.28 5.53 -3.18
C SER A 75 -2.32 4.46 -2.07
N GLU A 76 -1.19 3.79 -1.80
CA GLU A 76 -1.10 2.82 -0.71
C GLU A 76 -0.98 3.48 0.67
N LEU A 77 -0.66 4.78 0.71
CA LEU A 77 -0.68 5.64 1.88
C LEU A 77 -1.99 6.43 1.97
N THR A 78 -2.41 7.05 0.87
CA THR A 78 -3.52 8.01 0.86
C THR A 78 -4.89 7.33 0.96
N HIS A 79 -5.11 6.17 0.32
CA HIS A 79 -6.35 5.42 0.44
C HIS A 79 -6.65 5.06 1.89
N PRO A 80 -5.80 4.32 2.63
CA PRO A 80 -6.08 4.00 4.02
C PRO A 80 -6.19 5.27 4.88
N TYR A 81 -5.35 6.28 4.65
CA TYR A 81 -5.37 7.51 5.42
C TYR A 81 -6.75 8.20 5.36
N TYR A 82 -7.28 8.40 4.14
CA TYR A 82 -8.55 9.08 4.00
C TYR A 82 -9.76 8.21 4.34
N ILE A 83 -9.73 6.91 4.05
CA ILE A 83 -10.81 6.00 4.42
C ILE A 83 -10.96 5.93 5.93
N PHE A 84 -9.86 5.79 6.68
CA PHE A 84 -9.92 5.78 8.14
C PHE A 84 -10.30 7.15 8.72
N THR A 85 -9.74 8.23 8.19
CA THR A 85 -10.05 9.59 8.65
C THR A 85 -11.50 9.97 8.36
N ASP A 86 -12.00 9.70 7.16
CA ASP A 86 -13.39 9.99 6.76
C ASP A 86 -14.37 9.10 7.52
N GLY A 87 -13.98 7.90 7.94
CA GLY A 87 -14.71 7.03 8.86
C GLY A 87 -14.59 7.44 10.34
N GLY A 88 -14.04 8.61 10.65
CA GLY A 88 -14.02 9.18 12.01
C GLY A 88 -12.90 8.64 12.90
N MET A 89 -11.99 7.82 12.39
CA MET A 89 -10.84 7.32 13.16
C MET A 89 -9.75 8.38 13.31
N SER A 90 -9.00 8.33 14.41
CA SER A 90 -7.75 9.06 14.53
C SER A 90 -6.63 8.29 13.84
N VAL A 91 -5.95 8.92 12.89
CA VAL A 91 -4.91 8.27 12.07
C VAL A 91 -3.54 8.83 12.42
N ASP A 92 -2.60 7.95 12.74
CA ASP A 92 -1.19 8.27 12.87
C ASP A 92 -0.38 7.59 11.75
N VAL A 93 0.75 8.22 11.38
CA VAL A 93 1.69 7.69 10.38
C VAL A 93 3.01 7.41 11.07
N ALA A 94 3.51 6.20 10.91
CA ALA A 94 4.83 5.79 11.36
C ALA A 94 5.67 5.31 10.18
N SER A 95 6.98 5.40 10.30
CA SER A 95 7.92 4.77 9.37
C SER A 95 9.04 4.08 10.13
N ILE A 96 9.83 3.28 9.44
CA ILE A 96 10.90 2.51 10.10
C ILE A 96 11.85 3.40 10.90
N ALA A 97 12.27 4.54 10.33
CA ALA A 97 13.20 5.45 10.99
C ALA A 97 12.53 6.70 11.57
N GLY A 98 11.25 6.95 11.25
CA GLY A 98 10.57 8.21 11.54
C GLY A 98 11.02 9.36 10.62
N GLY A 99 10.41 10.54 10.83
CA GLY A 99 10.68 11.71 10.03
C GLY A 99 9.96 11.72 8.69
N GLU A 100 10.58 12.30 7.67
CA GLU A 100 9.97 12.40 6.35
C GLU A 100 9.85 11.03 5.67
N VAL A 101 8.64 10.67 5.28
CA VAL A 101 8.34 9.46 4.51
C VAL A 101 8.66 9.71 3.04
N PRO A 102 9.56 8.94 2.41
CA PRO A 102 9.76 9.01 0.97
C PRO A 102 8.55 8.47 0.23
N ILE A 103 7.96 9.28 -0.64
CA ILE A 103 6.88 8.85 -1.55
C ILE A 103 7.46 8.72 -2.95
N ASP A 104 7.15 7.62 -3.62
CA ASP A 104 7.60 7.38 -4.99
C ASP A 104 7.00 8.45 -5.93
N PRO A 105 7.84 9.31 -6.54
CA PRO A 105 7.35 10.43 -7.35
C PRO A 105 6.61 9.99 -8.61
N GLN A 106 6.83 8.77 -9.10
CA GLN A 106 6.14 8.24 -10.27
C GLN A 106 4.65 8.00 -9.98
N THR A 107 4.31 7.73 -8.71
CA THR A 107 2.92 7.46 -8.31
C THR A 107 2.05 8.73 -8.29
N PHE A 108 2.66 9.92 -8.28
CA PHE A 108 1.96 11.21 -8.46
C PHE A 108 1.82 11.63 -9.93
N PHE A 109 2.28 10.83 -10.88
CA PHE A 109 2.07 11.16 -12.28
C PHE A 109 0.57 11.25 -12.59
N TYR A 110 0.15 12.33 -13.26
CA TYR A 110 -1.25 12.71 -13.43
C TYR A 110 -2.17 11.59 -13.97
N ALA A 111 -1.61 10.66 -14.75
CA ALA A 111 -2.39 9.58 -15.38
C ALA A 111 -2.68 8.41 -14.44
N VAL A 112 -1.88 8.23 -13.38
CA VAL A 112 -2.00 7.11 -12.44
C VAL A 112 -2.43 7.56 -11.04
N ARG A 113 -2.56 8.85 -10.82
CA ARG A 113 -2.91 9.45 -9.52
C ARG A 113 -4.38 9.23 -9.20
N SER A 114 -4.65 8.77 -7.98
CA SER A 114 -6.02 8.61 -7.47
C SER A 114 -6.64 9.96 -7.03
N PRO A 115 -7.95 10.01 -6.79
CA PRO A 115 -8.59 11.15 -6.14
C PRO A 115 -7.98 11.47 -4.77
N GLU A 116 -7.68 10.44 -3.95
CA GLU A 116 -7.07 10.56 -2.63
C GLU A 116 -5.64 11.10 -2.72
N ASP A 117 -4.88 10.70 -3.73
CA ASP A 117 -3.55 11.28 -3.99
C ASP A 117 -3.65 12.77 -4.33
N SER A 118 -4.68 13.15 -5.08
CA SER A 118 -4.94 14.55 -5.42
C SER A 118 -5.34 15.36 -4.18
N ARG A 119 -6.18 14.79 -3.31
CA ARG A 119 -6.57 15.36 -2.02
C ARG A 119 -5.34 15.57 -1.12
N TYR A 120 -4.44 14.58 -1.06
CA TYR A 120 -3.21 14.67 -0.27
C TYR A 120 -2.33 15.86 -0.67
N LEU A 121 -2.22 16.15 -1.97
CA LEU A 121 -1.41 17.28 -2.46
C LEU A 121 -1.94 18.65 -2.01
N GLU A 122 -3.19 18.72 -1.53
CA GLU A 122 -3.84 19.93 -1.03
C GLU A 122 -4.05 19.91 0.51
N ASP A 123 -3.79 18.76 1.17
CA ASP A 123 -4.03 18.56 2.61
C ASP A 123 -2.75 18.75 3.42
N SER A 124 -2.54 19.96 3.95
CA SER A 124 -1.39 20.29 4.77
C SER A 124 -1.30 19.50 6.09
N VAL A 125 -2.44 19.00 6.61
CA VAL A 125 -2.46 18.19 7.85
C VAL A 125 -1.92 16.79 7.57
N ALA A 126 -2.39 16.15 6.50
CA ALA A 126 -1.87 14.86 6.06
C ALA A 126 -0.38 14.95 5.70
N GLN A 127 0.01 15.98 4.94
CA GLN A 127 1.42 16.23 4.58
C GLN A 127 2.31 16.41 5.82
N ALA A 128 1.84 17.13 6.84
CA ALA A 128 2.60 17.32 8.07
C ALA A 128 2.82 16.01 8.84
N LYS A 129 1.84 15.10 8.85
CA LYS A 129 1.98 13.75 9.46
C LYS A 129 2.99 12.89 8.69
N VAL A 130 2.98 12.96 7.38
CA VAL A 130 3.89 12.23 6.50
C VAL A 130 5.32 12.78 6.57
N ALA A 131 5.47 14.10 6.68
CA ALA A 131 6.77 14.75 6.85
C ALA A 131 7.38 14.52 8.25
N ASN A 132 6.56 14.18 9.25
CA ASN A 132 6.98 13.98 10.64
C ASN A 132 6.43 12.65 11.17
N SER A 133 6.62 11.56 10.43
CA SER A 133 6.18 10.23 10.84
C SER A 133 6.86 9.78 12.14
N ILE A 134 6.16 8.99 12.92
CA ILE A 134 6.64 8.45 14.19
C ILE A 134 7.66 7.32 13.89
N PRO A 135 8.86 7.30 14.49
CA PRO A 135 9.72 6.12 14.41
C PRO A 135 8.99 4.89 14.93
N ILE A 136 9.05 3.75 14.22
CA ILE A 136 8.34 2.54 14.65
C ILE A 136 8.75 2.08 16.06
N ALA A 137 9.96 2.41 16.49
CA ALA A 137 10.47 2.11 17.82
C ALA A 137 9.76 2.90 18.94
N ASP A 138 9.19 4.06 18.62
CA ASP A 138 8.52 4.96 19.55
C ASP A 138 6.99 4.76 19.58
N VAL A 139 6.48 3.84 18.75
CA VAL A 139 5.05 3.53 18.67
C VAL A 139 4.62 2.65 19.83
N ASP A 140 3.58 3.05 20.58
CA ASP A 140 2.83 2.15 21.44
C ASP A 140 1.71 1.49 20.64
N ILE A 141 2.01 0.32 20.07
CA ILE A 141 1.11 -0.39 19.17
C ILE A 141 -0.22 -0.78 19.79
N ASN A 142 -0.27 -0.90 21.15
CA ASN A 142 -1.48 -1.27 21.89
C ASN A 142 -2.53 -0.16 21.95
N GLN A 143 -2.25 1.01 21.40
CA GLN A 143 -3.22 2.11 21.30
C GLN A 143 -4.09 2.07 20.04
N TYR A 144 -3.81 1.15 19.11
CA TYR A 144 -4.45 1.14 17.79
C TYR A 144 -5.41 -0.04 17.62
N ASP A 145 -6.49 0.20 16.89
CA ASP A 145 -7.52 -0.78 16.50
C ASP A 145 -7.23 -1.36 15.12
N VAL A 146 -6.52 -0.58 14.31
CA VAL A 146 -6.06 -0.96 12.97
C VAL A 146 -4.56 -0.69 12.86
N VAL A 147 -3.82 -1.66 12.31
CA VAL A 147 -2.42 -1.53 11.92
C VAL A 147 -2.32 -1.85 10.43
N PHE A 148 -2.18 -0.83 9.61
CA PHE A 148 -2.08 -0.94 8.16
C PHE A 148 -0.65 -0.68 7.70
N ILE A 149 -0.07 -1.60 6.91
CA ILE A 149 1.30 -1.48 6.40
C ILE A 149 1.23 -1.17 4.90
N SER A 150 1.64 0.04 4.54
CA SER A 150 1.71 0.51 3.16
C SER A 150 2.92 -0.07 2.43
N GLY A 151 2.78 -0.35 1.15
CA GLY A 151 3.87 -0.88 0.34
C GLY A 151 4.61 0.20 -0.47
N GLY A 152 4.76 -0.03 -1.75
CA GLY A 152 5.71 0.69 -2.61
C GLY A 152 7.07 0.01 -2.63
N TRP A 153 7.96 0.43 -3.54
CA TRP A 153 9.24 -0.27 -3.74
C TRP A 153 10.19 -0.14 -2.55
N GLY A 154 10.15 0.99 -1.83
CA GLY A 154 10.94 1.20 -0.62
C GLY A 154 10.69 0.14 0.46
N ALA A 155 9.45 -0.33 0.58
CA ALA A 155 9.05 -1.36 1.55
C ALA A 155 9.81 -2.69 1.40
N ALA A 156 10.29 -3.02 0.20
CA ALA A 156 11.10 -4.22 -0.03
C ALA A 156 12.51 -4.14 0.60
N TYR A 157 12.97 -2.94 0.95
CA TYR A 157 14.32 -2.71 1.46
C TYR A 157 14.40 -2.68 2.98
N ASP A 158 13.38 -2.22 3.68
CA ASP A 158 13.49 -1.99 5.12
C ASP A 158 12.41 -2.66 5.99
N LEU A 159 11.20 -2.94 5.49
CA LEU A 159 10.13 -3.48 6.33
C LEU A 159 10.50 -4.86 6.90
N ALA A 160 10.93 -5.79 6.04
CA ALA A 160 11.31 -7.14 6.50
C ALA A 160 12.63 -7.15 7.27
N GLN A 161 13.48 -6.15 7.08
CA GLN A 161 14.77 -6.02 7.74
C GLN A 161 14.68 -5.37 9.12
N SER A 162 13.50 -4.85 9.51
CA SER A 162 13.28 -4.22 10.81
C SER A 162 12.86 -5.25 11.87
N PRO A 163 13.74 -5.63 12.82
CA PRO A 163 13.35 -6.48 13.93
C PRO A 163 12.32 -5.78 14.84
N VAL A 164 12.41 -4.46 14.97
CA VAL A 164 11.47 -3.66 15.76
C VAL A 164 10.06 -3.75 15.15
N LEU A 165 9.91 -3.66 13.83
CA LEU A 165 8.59 -3.83 13.20
C LEU A 165 8.04 -5.25 13.45
N ALA A 166 8.87 -6.28 13.33
CA ALA A 166 8.47 -7.66 13.60
C ALA A 166 7.98 -7.84 15.05
N GLU A 167 8.69 -7.24 16.04
CA GLU A 167 8.29 -7.22 17.45
C GLU A 167 6.97 -6.46 17.65
N GLN A 168 6.79 -5.30 17.01
CA GLN A 168 5.56 -4.51 17.08
C GLN A 168 4.37 -5.28 16.48
N VAL A 169 4.52 -5.96 15.35
CA VAL A 169 3.46 -6.80 14.76
C VAL A 169 3.10 -7.95 15.71
N THR A 170 4.10 -8.61 16.29
CA THR A 170 3.87 -9.66 17.31
C THR A 170 3.11 -9.09 18.53
N ALA A 171 3.54 -7.94 19.05
CA ALA A 171 2.89 -7.26 20.17
C ALA A 171 1.44 -6.85 19.85
N ALA A 172 1.19 -6.35 18.64
CA ALA A 172 -0.16 -6.03 18.15
C ALA A 172 -1.06 -7.26 18.10
N TYR A 173 -0.53 -8.40 17.64
CA TYR A 173 -1.32 -9.63 17.55
C TYR A 173 -1.72 -10.17 18.91
N TYR A 174 -0.82 -10.18 19.90
CA TYR A 174 -1.08 -10.70 21.25
C TYR A 174 -1.58 -9.63 22.23
N GLY A 175 -1.61 -8.37 21.81
CA GLY A 175 -2.06 -7.26 22.63
C GLY A 175 -3.56 -7.29 22.94
N THR A 176 -3.94 -6.69 24.07
CA THR A 176 -5.33 -6.68 24.55
C THR A 176 -6.27 -5.84 23.68
N ARG A 177 -5.73 -4.90 22.89
CA ARG A 177 -6.52 -4.08 21.97
C ARG A 177 -7.06 -4.90 20.78
N ASN A 178 -6.40 -6.01 20.46
CA ASN A 178 -6.81 -6.94 19.43
C ASN A 178 -7.00 -6.29 18.03
N PRO A 179 -6.03 -5.49 17.55
CA PRO A 179 -6.18 -4.78 16.28
C PRO A 179 -6.38 -5.71 15.09
N VAL A 180 -7.01 -5.20 14.04
CA VAL A 180 -6.91 -5.79 12.70
C VAL A 180 -5.59 -5.33 12.09
N ILE A 181 -4.78 -6.29 11.64
CA ILE A 181 -3.43 -6.06 11.13
C ILE A 181 -3.41 -6.40 9.64
N GLY A 182 -2.66 -5.69 8.84
CA GLY A 182 -2.47 -6.05 7.45
C GLY A 182 -1.74 -5.01 6.65
N GLY A 183 -1.90 -5.10 5.34
CA GLY A 183 -1.24 -4.18 4.42
C GLY A 183 -1.43 -4.61 2.98
N VAL A 184 -0.83 -3.87 2.06
CA VAL A 184 -0.97 -4.10 0.63
C VAL A 184 0.37 -4.16 -0.08
N CYS A 185 0.40 -4.82 -1.23
CA CYS A 185 1.57 -4.82 -2.12
C CYS A 185 2.84 -5.32 -1.41
N HIS A 186 3.92 -4.54 -1.41
CA HIS A 186 5.14 -4.83 -0.66
C HIS A 186 5.00 -4.61 0.85
N GLY A 187 3.96 -3.91 1.31
CA GLY A 187 3.70 -3.71 2.74
C GLY A 187 3.59 -5.01 3.54
N VAL A 188 3.10 -6.08 2.92
CA VAL A 188 2.98 -7.39 3.56
C VAL A 188 4.33 -8.00 3.97
N LEU A 189 5.45 -7.52 3.43
CA LEU A 189 6.79 -7.91 3.87
C LEU A 189 7.07 -7.54 5.34
N GLY A 190 6.37 -6.54 5.89
CA GLY A 190 6.44 -6.20 7.30
C GLY A 190 5.89 -7.29 8.24
N LEU A 191 5.15 -8.29 7.70
CA LEU A 191 4.54 -9.37 8.47
C LEU A 191 5.42 -10.63 8.55
N ILE A 192 6.36 -10.84 7.61
CA ILE A 192 7.02 -12.14 7.39
C ILE A 192 7.96 -12.58 8.51
N ASN A 193 8.41 -11.67 9.35
CA ASN A 193 9.34 -11.95 10.45
C ASN A 193 8.71 -11.87 11.85
N ALA A 194 7.42 -11.49 11.94
CA ALA A 194 6.68 -11.56 13.19
C ALA A 194 6.55 -13.02 13.66
N LYS A 195 6.65 -13.26 14.96
CA LYS A 195 6.72 -14.60 15.54
C LYS A 195 5.51 -14.88 16.44
N ASP A 196 5.10 -16.14 16.46
CA ASP A 196 4.19 -16.67 17.46
C ASP A 196 4.94 -16.99 18.77
N THR A 197 4.20 -17.48 19.77
CA THR A 197 4.76 -17.85 21.08
C THR A 197 5.72 -19.03 21.02
N ASP A 198 5.64 -19.84 19.98
CA ASP A 198 6.49 -21.03 19.78
C ASP A 198 7.72 -20.71 18.88
N GLY A 199 7.82 -19.46 18.41
CA GLY A 199 8.90 -18.98 17.56
C GLY A 199 8.72 -19.24 16.07
N ASN A 200 7.55 -19.78 15.65
CA ASN A 200 7.20 -19.92 14.23
C ASN A 200 6.80 -18.57 13.63
N THR A 201 6.73 -18.49 12.31
CA THR A 201 6.23 -17.27 11.67
C THR A 201 4.74 -17.11 11.96
N LEU A 202 4.35 -15.92 12.47
CA LEU A 202 2.99 -15.62 12.90
C LEU A 202 1.93 -15.84 11.80
N ILE A 203 2.34 -15.66 10.54
CA ILE A 203 1.47 -15.81 9.37
C ILE A 203 1.56 -17.19 8.69
N GLU A 204 2.31 -18.15 9.24
CA GLU A 204 2.35 -19.52 8.74
C GLU A 204 0.95 -20.16 8.77
N GLY A 205 0.55 -20.78 7.66
CA GLY A 205 -0.76 -21.38 7.48
C GLY A 205 -1.93 -20.41 7.30
N ARG A 206 -1.70 -19.08 7.34
CA ARG A 206 -2.75 -18.07 7.14
C ARG A 206 -2.92 -17.73 5.67
N ARG A 207 -4.15 -17.46 5.27
CA ARG A 207 -4.47 -16.96 3.93
C ARG A 207 -4.02 -15.52 3.79
N MET A 208 -3.20 -15.24 2.78
CA MET A 208 -2.57 -13.94 2.57
C MET A 208 -2.46 -13.63 1.08
N THR A 209 -2.39 -12.35 0.75
CA THR A 209 -2.01 -11.86 -0.59
C THR A 209 -1.01 -10.71 -0.47
N GLY A 210 -0.38 -10.40 -1.56
CA GLY A 210 0.56 -9.30 -1.76
C GLY A 210 0.90 -9.20 -3.24
N VAL A 211 1.76 -8.28 -3.66
CA VAL A 211 2.09 -8.12 -5.08
C VAL A 211 2.68 -9.41 -5.65
N SER A 212 2.17 -9.79 -6.83
CA SER A 212 2.61 -11.01 -7.51
C SER A 212 3.98 -10.84 -8.16
N ASP A 213 4.75 -11.93 -8.24
CA ASP A 213 6.03 -11.94 -8.98
C ASP A 213 5.83 -11.58 -10.45
N LYS A 214 4.64 -11.89 -11.02
CA LYS A 214 4.28 -11.45 -12.37
C LYS A 214 4.18 -9.93 -12.46
N GLN A 215 3.53 -9.26 -11.51
CA GLN A 215 3.44 -7.79 -11.51
C GLN A 215 4.80 -7.13 -11.33
N VAL A 216 5.64 -7.65 -10.42
CA VAL A 216 7.03 -7.19 -10.23
C VAL A 216 7.80 -7.22 -11.54
N LYS A 217 7.74 -8.35 -12.26
CA LYS A 217 8.37 -8.52 -13.57
C LYS A 217 7.78 -7.60 -14.64
N GLU A 218 6.46 -7.45 -14.70
CA GLU A 218 5.77 -6.59 -15.67
C GLU A 218 6.11 -5.12 -15.53
N LEU A 219 6.46 -4.69 -14.31
CA LEU A 219 6.85 -3.32 -13.99
C LEU A 219 8.36 -3.08 -14.07
N GLY A 220 9.15 -4.15 -14.26
CA GLY A 220 10.60 -4.06 -14.39
C GLY A 220 11.33 -3.67 -13.11
N ILE A 221 10.80 -4.09 -11.95
CA ILE A 221 11.33 -3.77 -10.61
C ILE A 221 11.88 -5.00 -9.89
N GLU A 222 12.34 -5.97 -10.65
CA GLU A 222 12.97 -7.20 -10.13
C GLU A 222 14.25 -6.91 -9.33
N VAL A 223 14.73 -5.68 -9.38
CA VAL A 223 15.87 -5.15 -8.59
C VAL A 223 15.61 -5.12 -7.08
N THR A 224 14.35 -5.06 -6.65
CA THR A 224 14.02 -5.04 -5.22
C THR A 224 14.49 -6.33 -4.53
N PRO A 225 15.05 -6.25 -3.30
CA PRO A 225 15.70 -7.40 -2.66
C PRO A 225 14.74 -8.52 -2.25
N LEU A 226 13.46 -8.19 -2.02
CA LEU A 226 12.44 -9.14 -1.58
C LEU A 226 11.15 -8.95 -2.38
N HIS A 227 10.55 -10.07 -2.80
CA HIS A 227 9.29 -10.10 -3.55
C HIS A 227 8.19 -10.73 -2.69
N PRO A 228 7.05 -10.05 -2.47
CA PRO A 228 5.99 -10.50 -1.57
C PRO A 228 5.43 -11.90 -1.84
N GLU A 229 5.09 -12.25 -3.08
CA GLU A 229 4.61 -13.60 -3.41
C GLU A 229 5.63 -14.67 -3.00
N THR A 230 6.88 -14.49 -3.40
CA THR A 230 7.97 -15.42 -3.07
C THR A 230 8.16 -15.53 -1.56
N GLU A 231 8.19 -14.41 -0.83
CA GLU A 231 8.45 -14.40 0.61
C GLU A 231 7.27 -14.96 1.43
N LEU A 232 6.03 -14.61 1.09
CA LEU A 232 4.84 -15.15 1.76
C LEU A 232 4.79 -16.67 1.63
N ARG A 233 5.07 -17.22 0.44
CA ARG A 233 5.18 -18.67 0.23
C ARG A 233 6.31 -19.29 1.03
N ARG A 234 7.47 -18.63 1.07
CA ARG A 234 8.66 -19.10 1.81
C ARG A 234 8.40 -19.23 3.31
N VAL A 235 7.62 -18.33 3.90
CA VAL A 235 7.29 -18.37 5.34
C VAL A 235 6.04 -19.21 5.66
N GLY A 236 5.53 -19.95 4.68
CA GLY A 236 4.43 -20.90 4.90
C GLY A 236 3.03 -20.29 4.87
N ALA A 237 2.84 -19.04 4.46
CA ALA A 237 1.52 -18.48 4.26
C ALA A 237 0.81 -19.15 3.06
N ILE A 238 -0.51 -19.27 3.12
CA ILE A 238 -1.35 -19.72 2.02
C ILE A 238 -1.58 -18.53 1.10
N TYR A 239 -0.67 -18.36 0.15
CA TYR A 239 -0.70 -17.21 -0.76
C TYR A 239 -1.76 -17.35 -1.84
N GLU A 240 -2.59 -16.32 -1.98
CA GLU A 240 -3.63 -16.20 -3.01
C GLU A 240 -3.35 -15.00 -3.92
N LYS A 241 -3.74 -15.10 -5.18
CA LYS A 241 -3.68 -13.97 -6.13
C LYS A 241 -4.76 -14.05 -7.20
N GLN A 242 -5.12 -12.89 -7.71
CA GLN A 242 -5.80 -12.73 -8.99
C GLN A 242 -4.79 -12.37 -10.08
N THR A 243 -5.14 -12.61 -11.33
CA THR A 243 -4.31 -12.25 -12.48
C THR A 243 -5.16 -11.59 -13.57
N ALA A 244 -4.55 -10.67 -14.28
CA ALA A 244 -5.14 -9.96 -15.41
C ALA A 244 -4.16 -9.92 -16.59
N PHE A 245 -4.52 -9.26 -17.69
CA PHE A 245 -3.58 -9.01 -18.79
C PHE A 245 -2.28 -8.35 -18.29
N ARG A 246 -2.45 -7.35 -17.41
CA ARG A 246 -1.39 -6.80 -16.56
C ARG A 246 -1.85 -6.94 -15.11
N ASP A 247 -1.06 -7.56 -14.25
CA ASP A 247 -1.47 -7.81 -12.86
C ASP A 247 -1.66 -6.54 -12.03
N MET A 248 -1.13 -5.40 -12.48
CA MET A 248 -1.44 -4.10 -11.87
C MET A 248 -2.94 -3.74 -11.90
N PHE A 249 -3.73 -4.37 -12.78
CA PHE A 249 -5.20 -4.21 -12.86
C PHE A 249 -5.96 -5.34 -12.17
N ALA A 250 -5.26 -6.35 -11.65
CA ALA A 250 -5.88 -7.41 -10.87
C ALA A 250 -5.97 -6.99 -9.40
N THR A 251 -7.16 -7.07 -8.82
CA THR A 251 -7.37 -6.74 -7.41
C THR A 251 -7.76 -7.98 -6.63
N LEU A 252 -7.22 -8.11 -5.44
CA LEU A 252 -7.64 -9.12 -4.47
C LEU A 252 -7.42 -8.58 -3.06
N VAL A 253 -8.41 -8.74 -2.20
CA VAL A 253 -8.28 -8.60 -0.76
C VAL A 253 -8.55 -9.95 -0.12
N VAL A 254 -7.66 -10.36 0.76
CA VAL A 254 -7.78 -11.60 1.53
C VAL A 254 -7.92 -11.24 3.00
N VAL A 255 -8.95 -11.78 3.62
CA VAL A 255 -9.14 -11.79 5.08
C VAL A 255 -8.81 -13.19 5.56
N ASP A 256 -7.95 -13.34 6.56
CA ASP A 256 -7.64 -14.63 7.14
C ASP A 256 -8.83 -15.20 7.93
N ASP A 257 -8.80 -16.51 8.19
CA ASP A 257 -9.94 -17.21 8.80
C ASP A 257 -10.27 -16.72 10.23
N GLU A 258 -9.30 -16.12 10.92
CA GLU A 258 -9.50 -15.52 12.26
C GLU A 258 -9.94 -14.07 12.22
N GLN A 259 -10.04 -13.46 11.02
CA GLN A 259 -10.31 -12.02 10.84
C GLN A 259 -9.32 -11.12 11.60
N ARG A 260 -8.06 -11.56 11.66
CA ARG A 260 -6.97 -10.82 12.30
C ARG A 260 -6.07 -10.14 11.27
N PHE A 261 -5.96 -10.73 10.08
CA PHE A 261 -5.16 -10.20 9.00
C PHE A 261 -6.01 -9.88 7.78
N VAL A 262 -5.82 -8.67 7.25
CA VAL A 262 -6.41 -8.23 5.98
C VAL A 262 -5.28 -7.80 5.06
N THR A 263 -5.13 -8.47 3.92
CA THR A 263 -4.07 -8.15 2.97
C THR A 263 -4.62 -7.86 1.58
N GLY A 264 -4.02 -6.90 0.89
CA GLY A 264 -4.36 -6.51 -0.47
C GLY A 264 -3.22 -6.79 -1.45
N GLN A 265 -3.58 -7.24 -2.66
CA GLN A 265 -2.60 -7.68 -3.64
C GLN A 265 -1.69 -6.54 -4.13
N ASN A 266 -2.23 -5.36 -4.36
CA ASN A 266 -1.48 -4.23 -4.94
C ASN A 266 -2.15 -2.88 -4.59
N GLN A 267 -1.66 -1.79 -5.20
CA GLN A 267 -2.17 -0.43 -5.00
C GLN A 267 -3.69 -0.29 -5.21
N ASN A 268 -4.28 -1.11 -6.09
CA ASN A 268 -5.71 -1.08 -6.36
C ASN A 268 -6.55 -1.73 -5.25
N SER A 269 -5.92 -2.53 -4.39
CA SER A 269 -6.58 -3.24 -3.30
C SER A 269 -6.62 -2.42 -2.00
N GLY A 270 -5.94 -1.27 -1.94
CA GLY A 270 -5.79 -0.48 -0.70
C GLY A 270 -7.12 0.03 -0.15
N SER A 271 -8.00 0.52 -1.04
CA SER A 271 -9.33 1.00 -0.64
C SER A 271 -10.19 -0.12 -0.04
N GLU A 272 -10.33 -1.25 -0.74
CA GLU A 272 -11.12 -2.38 -0.22
C GLU A 272 -10.51 -2.95 1.07
N ALA A 273 -9.19 -3.11 1.16
CA ALA A 273 -8.53 -3.61 2.36
C ALA A 273 -8.84 -2.71 3.58
N SER A 274 -8.78 -1.40 3.42
CA SER A 274 -9.11 -0.44 4.48
C SER A 274 -10.56 -0.56 4.94
N HIS A 275 -11.52 -0.64 4.03
CA HIS A 275 -12.93 -0.83 4.36
C HIS A 275 -13.19 -2.18 5.04
N ARG A 276 -12.50 -3.26 4.63
CA ARG A 276 -12.60 -4.57 5.27
C ARG A 276 -12.09 -4.54 6.71
N MET A 277 -11.00 -3.82 6.98
CA MET A 277 -10.51 -3.63 8.35
C MET A 277 -11.54 -2.91 9.21
N MET A 278 -12.13 -1.81 8.70
CA MET A 278 -13.20 -1.08 9.41
C MET A 278 -14.43 -1.95 9.63
N GLN A 279 -14.83 -2.75 8.66
CA GLN A 279 -15.95 -3.70 8.79
C GLN A 279 -15.73 -4.66 9.97
N ILE A 280 -14.56 -5.29 10.05
CA ILE A 280 -14.23 -6.24 11.10
C ILE A 280 -14.32 -5.58 12.49
N ILE A 281 -13.81 -4.34 12.64
CA ILE A 281 -13.92 -3.61 13.91
C ILE A 281 -15.39 -3.33 14.25
N ALA A 282 -16.17 -2.80 13.29
CA ALA A 282 -17.59 -2.49 13.50
C ALA A 282 -18.43 -3.73 13.91
N GLU A 283 -18.14 -4.89 13.31
CA GLU A 283 -18.81 -6.15 13.62
C GLU A 283 -18.44 -6.67 15.01
N ARG A 284 -17.19 -6.51 15.44
CA ARG A 284 -16.73 -6.88 16.80
C ARG A 284 -17.38 -5.99 17.87
N ASP A 285 -17.51 -4.69 17.63
CA ASP A 285 -18.11 -3.75 18.58
C ASP A 285 -19.63 -3.95 18.71
N SER A 286 -20.26 -4.63 17.75
CA SER A 286 -21.69 -4.92 17.72
C SER A 286 -22.05 -6.27 18.36
N SER A 287 -21.06 -7.12 18.68
CA SER A 287 -21.22 -8.47 19.23
C SER A 287 -21.09 -8.51 20.73
#